data_3ee8a8a2a6b6a93b319472460a75c0ec
#
_entry.id   3ee8a8a2a6b6a93b319472460a75c0ec
#
_cell.length_a   1.000
_cell.length_b   1.000
_cell.length_c   1.000
_cell.angle_alpha   90.00
_cell.angle_beta   90.00
_cell.angle_gamma   90.00
#
_symmetry.space_group_name_H-M   'P 1'
#
loop_
_entity.id
_entity.type
_entity.pdbx_description
1 polymer ?
#
loop_
_entity_poly.entity_id
_entity_poly.type
_entity_poly.pdbx_seq_one_letter_code
_entity_poly.pdbx_strand_id
1 'polypeptide(L)'
;MSLRAKLYSLWMRKRPKSISAAKIVVVVFALIILLGACLLNLPAASRSGVSCGFRPALFTATSATCVTGLVLYDTWTQWSAFGQVVILCLIQTGGLGFMSVATLLIFFLRKRIGLKQRLVMAQALSLNDIDGVVRLQRTVLTGSFAVEGIGALVLTLRFWPEFGFWRALRWGVFHSVSAFCNAGFDVFGVLEPGASLIPFQSDPVVLLTLGALVVIGGLGFLVWEDISQKHRFRDLTVYTRLVLLTTLGLLLTGWVLTCLLEWNNPATLGSMSVPDKLLNGLFQSITLRTAGFAALDQAVLTPAGKAVSIMLMLIGGSSGSTAGGLKTVTFVVLVLFILSRARGKSNVCAFKRTIPQEQVMNAMTIALLMIVLAMIGGIFISATSPIGFTDALYEAVSALGTVGLTAGATGSLSVPAQILIILYMFFGRVGVLTISLGFLAGNRAEERFRYAETNLLIG
;
A
#
# COMPACT_ATOMS: atom_id res chain seq x y z
N MET A 1 -29.91 11.15 -47.82
CA MET A 1 -28.94 10.46 -46.95
C MET A 1 -28.87 8.98 -47.36
N SER A 2 -27.78 8.53 -47.92
CA SER A 2 -27.68 7.21 -48.52
C SER A 2 -27.79 6.09 -47.50
N LEU A 3 -28.37 4.95 -47.87
CA LEU A 3 -28.50 3.72 -47.04
C LEU A 3 -27.16 3.34 -46.37
N ARG A 4 -26.03 3.58 -47.07
CA ARG A 4 -24.66 3.38 -46.56
C ARG A 4 -24.32 4.27 -45.34
N ALA A 5 -24.79 5.53 -45.32
CA ALA A 5 -24.56 6.44 -44.17
C ALA A 5 -25.37 5.98 -42.95
N LYS A 6 -26.59 5.45 -43.16
CA LYS A 6 -27.43 4.89 -42.09
C LYS A 6 -26.86 3.59 -41.52
N LEU A 7 -26.35 2.71 -42.36
CA LEU A 7 -25.67 1.47 -41.93
C LEU A 7 -24.35 1.78 -41.22
N TYR A 8 -23.59 2.78 -41.67
CA TYR A 8 -22.34 3.19 -41.01
C TYR A 8 -22.62 3.82 -39.65
N SER A 9 -23.69 4.61 -39.49
CA SER A 9 -24.09 5.17 -38.20
C SER A 9 -24.62 4.11 -37.23
N LEU A 10 -25.31 3.07 -37.72
CA LEU A 10 -25.76 1.94 -36.90
C LEU A 10 -24.60 1.02 -36.49
N TRP A 11 -23.60 0.84 -37.39
CA TRP A 11 -22.38 0.08 -37.06
C TRP A 11 -21.48 0.82 -36.06
N MET A 12 -21.37 2.13 -36.17
CA MET A 12 -20.66 2.99 -35.18
C MET A 12 -21.36 2.99 -33.81
N ARG A 13 -22.69 2.90 -33.75
CA ARG A 13 -23.46 2.77 -32.49
C ARG A 13 -23.30 1.43 -31.80
N LYS A 14 -22.90 0.37 -32.52
CA LYS A 14 -22.69 -0.99 -32.02
C LYS A 14 -21.23 -1.31 -31.68
N ARG A 15 -20.32 -0.33 -31.67
CA ARG A 15 -18.99 -0.62 -31.08
C ARG A 15 -19.17 -0.98 -29.62
N PRO A 16 -18.76 -2.19 -29.18
CA PRO A 16 -18.81 -2.52 -27.76
C PRO A 16 -18.03 -1.44 -27.03
N LYS A 17 -18.66 -0.81 -26.01
CA LYS A 17 -18.00 0.18 -25.16
C LYS A 17 -16.70 -0.47 -24.68
N SER A 18 -15.55 0.04 -25.10
CA SER A 18 -14.26 -0.48 -24.65
C SER A 18 -14.25 -0.37 -23.13
N ILE A 19 -14.16 -1.50 -22.45
CA ILE A 19 -14.05 -1.53 -20.99
C ILE A 19 -12.82 -0.70 -20.65
N SER A 20 -12.97 0.33 -19.83
CA SER A 20 -11.83 1.16 -19.42
C SER A 20 -10.82 0.27 -18.69
N ALA A 21 -9.52 0.47 -18.89
CA ALA A 21 -8.51 -0.32 -18.23
C ALA A 21 -8.60 -0.21 -16.70
N ALA A 22 -9.09 0.93 -16.16
CA ALA A 22 -9.40 1.08 -14.74
C ALA A 22 -10.45 0.06 -14.26
N LYS A 23 -11.51 -0.19 -15.03
CA LYS A 23 -12.51 -1.24 -14.69
C LYS A 23 -11.90 -2.64 -14.71
N ILE A 24 -10.99 -2.91 -15.64
CA ILE A 24 -10.29 -4.22 -15.70
C ILE A 24 -9.47 -4.42 -14.42
N VAL A 25 -8.72 -3.41 -13.97
CA VAL A 25 -7.93 -3.47 -12.73
C VAL A 25 -8.82 -3.80 -11.55
N VAL A 26 -9.91 -3.04 -11.34
CA VAL A 26 -10.87 -3.23 -10.23
C VAL A 26 -11.44 -4.65 -10.23
N VAL A 27 -11.94 -5.11 -11.39
CA VAL A 27 -12.56 -6.44 -11.50
C VAL A 27 -11.56 -7.56 -11.25
N VAL A 28 -10.34 -7.46 -11.80
CA VAL A 28 -9.30 -8.49 -11.62
C VAL A 28 -8.87 -8.57 -10.15
N PHE A 29 -8.67 -7.43 -9.46
CA PHE A 29 -8.37 -7.44 -8.03
C PHE A 29 -9.51 -8.08 -7.21
N ALA A 30 -10.77 -7.74 -7.50
CA ALA A 30 -11.92 -8.35 -6.83
C ALA A 30 -11.98 -9.87 -7.05
N LEU A 31 -11.70 -10.35 -8.28
CA LEU A 31 -11.66 -11.78 -8.59
C LEU A 31 -10.52 -12.50 -7.85
N ILE A 32 -9.33 -11.90 -7.77
CA ILE A 32 -8.20 -12.46 -7.01
C ILE A 32 -8.55 -12.59 -5.53
N ILE A 33 -9.18 -11.55 -4.94
CA ILE A 33 -9.63 -11.56 -3.55
C ILE A 33 -10.65 -12.67 -3.32
N LEU A 34 -11.66 -12.80 -4.19
CA LEU A 34 -12.67 -13.83 -4.07
C LEU A 34 -12.08 -15.25 -4.21
N LEU A 35 -11.18 -15.45 -5.16
CA LEU A 35 -10.46 -16.72 -5.31
C LEU A 35 -9.64 -17.05 -4.05
N GLY A 36 -8.89 -16.06 -3.53
CA GLY A 36 -8.15 -16.19 -2.29
C GLY A 36 -9.03 -16.51 -1.10
N ALA A 37 -10.18 -15.85 -0.98
CA ALA A 37 -11.16 -16.12 0.07
C ALA A 37 -11.72 -17.54 -0.02
N CYS A 38 -12.04 -18.03 -1.22
CA CYS A 38 -12.48 -19.42 -1.43
C CYS A 38 -11.39 -20.42 -1.02
N LEU A 39 -10.12 -20.19 -1.39
CA LEU A 39 -9.01 -21.07 -1.01
C LEU A 39 -8.76 -21.06 0.51
N LEU A 40 -8.80 -19.89 1.15
CA LEU A 40 -8.62 -19.76 2.60
C LEU A 40 -9.83 -20.29 3.39
N ASN A 41 -11.01 -20.36 2.80
CA ASN A 41 -12.19 -20.95 3.44
C ASN A 41 -12.18 -22.49 3.46
N LEU A 42 -11.25 -23.13 2.74
CA LEU A 42 -11.11 -24.58 2.76
C LEU A 42 -10.64 -25.06 4.13
N PRO A 43 -11.15 -26.20 4.64
CA PRO A 43 -10.65 -26.81 5.89
C PRO A 43 -9.14 -27.04 5.89
N ALA A 44 -8.56 -27.40 4.74
CA ALA A 44 -7.14 -27.59 4.57
C ALA A 44 -6.29 -26.33 4.80
N ALA A 45 -6.86 -25.15 4.64
CA ALA A 45 -6.18 -23.86 4.86
C ALA A 45 -6.10 -23.49 6.36
N SER A 46 -6.98 -24.03 7.18
CA SER A 46 -6.97 -23.81 8.63
C SER A 46 -6.09 -24.86 9.34
N ARG A 47 -5.39 -24.41 10.38
CA ARG A 47 -4.57 -25.32 11.22
C ARG A 47 -5.43 -26.28 12.05
N SER A 48 -6.64 -25.87 12.42
CA SER A 48 -7.62 -26.71 13.14
C SER A 48 -8.28 -27.78 12.26
N GLY A 49 -8.09 -27.74 10.92
CA GLY A 49 -8.80 -28.63 9.98
C GLY A 49 -10.26 -28.29 9.80
N VAL A 50 -10.76 -27.20 10.41
CA VAL A 50 -12.14 -26.70 10.28
C VAL A 50 -12.11 -25.34 9.61
N SER A 51 -13.05 -25.07 8.69
CA SER A 51 -13.17 -23.77 8.03
C SER A 51 -13.35 -22.64 9.05
N CYS A 52 -12.60 -21.54 8.89
CA CYS A 52 -12.79 -20.33 9.70
C CYS A 52 -14.07 -19.53 9.34
N GLY A 53 -14.78 -19.97 8.30
CA GLY A 53 -15.92 -19.23 7.74
C GLY A 53 -15.49 -18.23 6.65
N PHE A 54 -16.45 -17.95 5.74
CA PHE A 54 -16.16 -17.13 4.55
C PHE A 54 -15.75 -15.68 4.88
N ARG A 55 -16.35 -15.07 5.91
CA ARG A 55 -16.07 -13.68 6.30
C ARG A 55 -14.59 -13.47 6.74
N PRO A 56 -14.05 -14.23 7.71
CA PRO A 56 -12.64 -14.11 8.08
C PRO A 56 -11.68 -14.47 6.92
N ALA A 57 -12.05 -15.46 6.09
CA ALA A 57 -11.29 -15.80 4.89
C ALA A 57 -11.26 -14.64 3.88
N LEU A 58 -12.40 -13.97 3.66
CA LEU A 58 -12.50 -12.78 2.80
C LEU A 58 -11.70 -11.60 3.36
N PHE A 59 -11.76 -11.36 4.67
CA PHE A 59 -11.00 -10.31 5.34
C PHE A 59 -9.49 -10.53 5.11
N THR A 60 -8.98 -11.73 5.41
CA THR A 60 -7.56 -12.07 5.26
C THR A 60 -7.14 -12.05 3.79
N ALA A 61 -7.97 -12.58 2.86
CA ALA A 61 -7.68 -12.54 1.43
C ALA A 61 -7.62 -11.09 0.90
N THR A 62 -8.52 -10.21 1.38
CA THR A 62 -8.49 -8.79 1.02
C THR A 62 -7.25 -8.11 1.56
N SER A 63 -6.95 -8.33 2.84
CA SER A 63 -5.75 -7.77 3.49
C SER A 63 -4.46 -8.21 2.79
N ALA A 64 -4.34 -9.50 2.46
CA ALA A 64 -3.17 -10.04 1.76
C ALA A 64 -3.05 -9.50 0.33
N THR A 65 -4.14 -9.49 -0.45
CA THR A 65 -4.14 -9.01 -1.84
C THR A 65 -3.96 -7.48 -1.92
N CYS A 66 -4.57 -6.74 -0.99
CA CYS A 66 -4.39 -5.28 -0.91
C CYS A 66 -3.11 -4.88 -0.18
N VAL A 67 -2.34 -5.87 0.31
CA VAL A 67 -1.04 -5.67 0.96
C VAL A 67 -1.21 -4.71 2.15
N THR A 68 -2.17 -5.01 3.02
CA THR A 68 -2.52 -4.16 4.16
C THR A 68 -1.88 -4.68 5.44
N GLY A 69 -2.10 -5.95 5.82
CA GLY A 69 -1.56 -6.54 7.05
C GLY A 69 -2.52 -6.63 8.22
N LEU A 70 -3.71 -6.01 8.15
CA LEU A 70 -4.73 -6.20 9.16
C LEU A 70 -5.24 -7.63 9.15
N VAL A 71 -5.36 -8.25 10.32
CA VAL A 71 -5.80 -9.63 10.50
C VAL A 71 -6.83 -9.73 11.60
N LEU A 72 -7.83 -10.61 11.44
CA LEU A 72 -8.79 -10.96 12.50
C LEU A 72 -8.24 -12.04 13.42
N TYR A 73 -7.37 -12.89 12.91
CA TYR A 73 -6.72 -13.98 13.61
C TYR A 73 -5.23 -13.96 13.28
N ASP A 74 -4.41 -14.29 14.23
CA ASP A 74 -2.96 -14.43 14.02
C ASP A 74 -2.65 -15.42 12.90
N THR A 75 -1.70 -15.06 12.02
CA THR A 75 -1.42 -15.83 10.80
C THR A 75 -0.84 -17.20 11.08
N TRP A 76 -0.03 -17.34 12.11
CA TRP A 76 0.55 -18.63 12.47
C TRP A 76 -0.46 -19.55 13.14
N THR A 77 -1.24 -19.04 14.09
CA THR A 77 -2.16 -19.87 14.88
C THR A 77 -3.36 -20.34 14.07
N GLN A 78 -3.87 -19.50 13.16
CA GLN A 78 -5.06 -19.80 12.35
C GLN A 78 -4.73 -20.63 11.11
N TRP A 79 -3.69 -20.25 10.35
CA TRP A 79 -3.50 -20.78 9.01
C TRP A 79 -2.48 -21.92 8.98
N SER A 80 -2.83 -23.03 8.30
CA SER A 80 -1.94 -24.13 8.00
C SER A 80 -0.81 -23.70 7.05
N ALA A 81 0.18 -24.58 6.81
CA ALA A 81 1.21 -24.31 5.80
C ALA A 81 0.62 -24.00 4.42
N PHE A 82 -0.46 -24.67 4.01
CA PHE A 82 -1.17 -24.38 2.78
C PHE A 82 -1.79 -22.97 2.83
N GLY A 83 -2.49 -22.61 3.92
CA GLY A 83 -3.06 -21.28 4.09
C GLY A 83 -2.01 -20.17 4.05
N GLN A 84 -0.85 -20.38 4.69
CA GLN A 84 0.27 -19.42 4.67
C GLN A 84 0.87 -19.26 3.26
N VAL A 85 0.97 -20.33 2.46
CA VAL A 85 1.41 -20.25 1.06
C VAL A 85 0.38 -19.48 0.21
N VAL A 86 -0.92 -19.72 0.42
CA VAL A 86 -1.98 -18.95 -0.26
C VAL A 86 -1.86 -17.46 0.08
N ILE A 87 -1.70 -17.11 1.36
CA ILE A 87 -1.50 -15.73 1.80
C ILE A 87 -0.26 -15.12 1.12
N LEU A 88 0.86 -15.83 1.10
CA LEU A 88 2.10 -15.35 0.46
C LEU A 88 1.92 -15.10 -1.05
N CYS A 89 1.22 -16.00 -1.76
CA CYS A 89 0.88 -15.81 -3.18
C CYS A 89 -0.03 -14.60 -3.40
N LEU A 90 -1.00 -14.36 -2.52
CA LEU A 90 -1.86 -13.17 -2.58
C LEU A 90 -1.07 -11.89 -2.33
N ILE A 91 -0.17 -11.87 -1.33
CA ILE A 91 0.74 -10.77 -1.06
C ILE A 91 1.60 -10.45 -2.28
N GLN A 92 2.24 -11.45 -2.86
CA GLN A 92 3.11 -11.28 -4.04
C GLN A 92 2.33 -10.74 -5.24
N THR A 93 1.13 -11.29 -5.48
CA THR A 93 0.25 -10.83 -6.57
C THR A 93 -0.23 -9.39 -6.36
N GLY A 94 -0.58 -9.06 -5.14
CA GLY A 94 -1.05 -7.74 -4.75
C GLY A 94 0.08 -6.70 -4.75
N GLY A 95 1.24 -7.02 -4.19
CA GLY A 95 2.41 -6.14 -4.06
C GLY A 95 3.00 -5.75 -5.40
N LEU A 96 3.37 -6.74 -6.22
CA LEU A 96 3.90 -6.49 -7.56
C LEU A 96 2.83 -6.01 -8.56
N GLY A 97 1.56 -6.13 -8.21
CA GLY A 97 0.43 -5.85 -9.07
C GLY A 97 0.11 -7.03 -10.01
N PHE A 98 -1.18 -7.25 -10.25
CA PHE A 98 -1.66 -8.37 -11.07
C PHE A 98 -1.06 -8.41 -12.48
N MET A 99 -0.68 -7.24 -13.05
CA MET A 99 -0.06 -7.18 -14.38
C MET A 99 1.34 -7.78 -14.40
N SER A 100 2.08 -7.71 -13.27
CA SER A 100 3.37 -8.39 -13.14
C SER A 100 3.21 -9.90 -13.20
N VAL A 101 2.21 -10.43 -12.48
CA VAL A 101 1.89 -11.85 -12.48
C VAL A 101 1.39 -12.31 -13.86
N ALA A 102 0.50 -11.53 -14.50
CA ALA A 102 0.07 -11.80 -15.87
C ALA A 102 1.24 -11.81 -16.86
N THR A 103 2.18 -10.88 -16.72
CA THR A 103 3.39 -10.82 -17.54
C THR A 103 4.29 -12.03 -17.30
N LEU A 104 4.47 -12.43 -16.05
CA LEU A 104 5.23 -13.62 -15.68
C LEU A 104 4.64 -14.87 -16.38
N LEU A 105 3.31 -15.06 -16.30
CA LEU A 105 2.62 -16.16 -16.97
C LEU A 105 2.81 -16.12 -18.50
N ILE A 106 2.73 -14.93 -19.10
CA ILE A 106 2.95 -14.77 -20.55
C ILE A 106 4.40 -15.14 -20.93
N PHE A 107 5.39 -14.76 -20.10
CA PHE A 107 6.79 -15.17 -20.31
C PHE A 107 6.98 -16.68 -20.19
N PHE A 108 6.38 -17.33 -19.20
CA PHE A 108 6.42 -18.79 -19.07
C PHE A 108 5.79 -19.50 -20.27
N LEU A 109 4.66 -18.98 -20.76
CA LEU A 109 3.96 -19.51 -21.92
C LEU A 109 4.61 -19.14 -23.26
N ARG A 110 5.72 -18.39 -23.25
CA ARG A 110 6.42 -17.87 -24.45
C ARG A 110 5.52 -17.16 -25.46
N LYS A 111 4.42 -16.54 -25.00
CA LYS A 111 3.49 -15.78 -25.85
C LYS A 111 3.95 -14.34 -26.02
N ARG A 112 3.60 -13.73 -27.17
CA ARG A 112 3.88 -12.30 -27.42
C ARG A 112 2.84 -11.42 -26.76
N ILE A 113 3.29 -10.32 -26.12
CA ILE A 113 2.42 -9.33 -25.47
C ILE A 113 1.85 -8.39 -26.54
N GLY A 114 0.53 -8.42 -26.73
CA GLY A 114 -0.18 -7.58 -27.67
C GLY A 114 -0.39 -6.14 -27.20
N LEU A 115 -0.81 -5.24 -28.11
CA LEU A 115 -0.98 -3.81 -27.82
C LEU A 115 -1.99 -3.54 -26.69
N LYS A 116 -3.11 -4.25 -26.64
CA LYS A 116 -4.11 -4.12 -25.57
C LYS A 116 -3.53 -4.44 -24.20
N GLN A 117 -2.70 -5.47 -24.11
CA GLN A 117 -2.04 -5.87 -22.86
C GLN A 117 -1.03 -4.80 -22.42
N ARG A 118 -0.25 -4.23 -23.35
CA ARG A 118 0.69 -3.13 -23.04
C ARG A 118 -0.02 -1.89 -22.53
N LEU A 119 -1.18 -1.53 -23.09
CA LEU A 119 -2.02 -0.42 -22.60
C LEU A 119 -2.48 -0.61 -21.16
N VAL A 120 -2.97 -1.81 -20.83
CA VAL A 120 -3.40 -2.14 -19.45
C VAL A 120 -2.21 -2.13 -18.49
N MET A 121 -1.04 -2.64 -18.94
CA MET A 121 0.22 -2.59 -18.17
C MET A 121 0.65 -1.14 -17.88
N ALA A 122 0.66 -0.27 -18.91
CA ALA A 122 1.02 1.13 -18.77
C ALA A 122 0.11 1.83 -17.74
N GLN A 123 -1.19 1.57 -17.80
CA GLN A 123 -2.14 2.16 -16.88
C GLN A 123 -2.00 1.59 -15.44
N ALA A 124 -1.75 0.30 -15.28
CA ALA A 124 -1.50 -0.32 -13.98
C ALA A 124 -0.24 0.23 -13.29
N LEU A 125 0.76 0.61 -14.09
CA LEU A 125 2.01 1.23 -13.63
C LEU A 125 1.93 2.77 -13.57
N SER A 126 0.77 3.36 -13.91
CA SER A 126 0.58 4.82 -14.00
C SER A 126 1.54 5.50 -14.99
N LEU A 127 1.85 4.82 -16.10
CA LEU A 127 2.72 5.32 -17.18
C LEU A 127 1.90 5.99 -18.27
N ASN A 128 2.44 7.07 -18.84
CA ASN A 128 1.83 7.77 -19.98
C ASN A 128 2.27 7.20 -21.34
N ASP A 129 3.34 6.38 -21.36
CA ASP A 129 3.91 5.80 -22.58
C ASP A 129 3.83 4.27 -22.56
N ILE A 130 3.64 3.70 -23.74
CA ILE A 130 3.52 2.23 -23.96
C ILE A 130 4.89 1.62 -24.31
N ASP A 131 5.81 2.45 -24.82
CA ASP A 131 7.14 2.02 -25.19
C ASP A 131 8.00 1.73 -23.94
N GLY A 132 8.63 0.57 -23.94
CA GLY A 132 9.46 0.14 -22.80
C GLY A 132 8.73 -0.53 -21.63
N VAL A 133 7.37 -0.51 -21.57
CA VAL A 133 6.59 -1.10 -20.48
C VAL A 133 6.96 -2.57 -20.21
N VAL A 134 7.20 -3.35 -21.27
CA VAL A 134 7.58 -4.77 -21.12
C VAL A 134 8.99 -4.91 -20.53
N ARG A 135 9.91 -4.04 -20.90
CA ARG A 135 11.28 -4.02 -20.33
C ARG A 135 11.21 -3.62 -18.86
N LEU A 136 10.52 -2.54 -18.54
CA LEU A 136 10.31 -2.10 -17.16
C LEU A 136 9.69 -3.23 -16.31
N GLN A 137 8.66 -3.89 -16.82
CA GLN A 137 7.99 -4.98 -16.11
C GLN A 137 8.93 -6.16 -15.84
N ARG A 138 9.82 -6.49 -16.79
CA ARG A 138 10.85 -7.52 -16.59
C ARG A 138 11.86 -7.08 -15.50
N THR A 139 12.31 -5.82 -15.54
CA THR A 139 13.23 -5.27 -14.54
C THR A 139 12.60 -5.26 -13.16
N VAL A 140 11.31 -4.90 -13.06
CA VAL A 140 10.53 -4.96 -11.81
C VAL A 140 10.52 -6.39 -11.26
N LEU A 141 10.14 -7.37 -12.06
CA LEU A 141 10.08 -8.76 -11.60
C LEU A 141 11.44 -9.29 -11.15
N THR A 142 12.48 -9.14 -11.99
CA THR A 142 13.81 -9.65 -11.66
C THR A 142 14.44 -8.92 -10.47
N GLY A 143 14.26 -7.60 -10.39
CA GLY A 143 14.74 -6.79 -9.27
C GLY A 143 14.04 -7.12 -7.96
N SER A 144 12.71 -7.30 -7.99
CA SER A 144 11.92 -7.68 -6.81
C SER A 144 12.37 -9.03 -6.25
N PHE A 145 12.42 -10.07 -7.09
CA PHE A 145 12.86 -11.39 -6.66
C PHE A 145 14.32 -11.41 -6.16
N ALA A 146 15.20 -10.57 -6.74
CA ALA A 146 16.57 -10.46 -6.26
C ALA A 146 16.64 -9.81 -4.86
N VAL A 147 15.91 -8.72 -4.63
CA VAL A 147 15.87 -8.03 -3.34
C VAL A 147 15.20 -8.91 -2.27
N GLU A 148 14.07 -9.54 -2.61
CA GLU A 148 13.39 -10.51 -1.74
C GLU A 148 14.31 -11.70 -1.41
N GLY A 149 15.05 -12.23 -2.38
CA GLY A 149 16.00 -13.32 -2.20
C GLY A 149 17.15 -12.95 -1.26
N ILE A 150 17.71 -11.75 -1.41
CA ILE A 150 18.77 -11.25 -0.50
C ILE A 150 18.21 -11.08 0.92
N GLY A 151 17.04 -10.47 1.08
CA GLY A 151 16.39 -10.32 2.37
C GLY A 151 16.07 -11.68 3.04
N ALA A 152 15.54 -12.63 2.25
CA ALA A 152 15.27 -13.97 2.72
C ALA A 152 16.54 -14.69 3.18
N LEU A 153 17.64 -14.52 2.44
CA LEU A 153 18.94 -15.10 2.82
C LEU A 153 19.44 -14.52 4.16
N VAL A 154 19.45 -13.20 4.31
CA VAL A 154 19.92 -12.54 5.54
C VAL A 154 19.08 -12.99 6.74
N LEU A 155 17.75 -12.96 6.62
CA LEU A 155 16.84 -13.40 7.69
C LEU A 155 17.00 -14.90 8.00
N THR A 156 17.18 -15.73 6.97
CA THR A 156 17.41 -17.19 7.17
C THR A 156 18.68 -17.42 7.94
N LEU A 157 19.78 -16.77 7.60
CA LEU A 157 21.06 -16.89 8.31
C LEU A 157 20.95 -16.41 9.75
N ARG A 158 20.16 -15.34 10.02
CA ARG A 158 19.94 -14.86 11.40
C ARG A 158 19.13 -15.81 12.24
N PHE A 159 18.07 -16.42 11.68
CA PHE A 159 17.18 -17.32 12.41
C PHE A 159 17.71 -18.75 12.52
N TRP A 160 18.64 -19.17 11.65
CA TRP A 160 19.13 -20.54 11.59
C TRP A 160 19.70 -21.08 12.92
N PRO A 161 20.56 -20.34 13.63
CA PRO A 161 21.14 -20.84 14.89
C PRO A 161 20.09 -21.12 15.97
N GLU A 162 19.00 -20.35 16.01
CA GLU A 162 17.98 -20.41 17.06
C GLU A 162 16.84 -21.39 16.75
N PHE A 163 16.43 -21.46 15.47
CA PHE A 163 15.18 -22.16 15.08
C PHE A 163 15.38 -23.32 14.12
N GLY A 164 16.63 -23.59 13.71
CA GLY A 164 16.97 -24.64 12.74
C GLY A 164 16.67 -24.23 11.29
N PHE A 165 17.38 -24.84 10.32
CA PHE A 165 17.42 -24.43 8.92
C PHE A 165 16.04 -24.33 8.25
N TRP A 166 15.19 -25.36 8.34
CA TRP A 166 13.93 -25.41 7.62
C TRP A 166 12.89 -24.38 8.13
N ARG A 167 12.90 -24.12 9.43
CA ARG A 167 12.03 -23.08 10.01
C ARG A 167 12.56 -21.70 9.65
N ALA A 168 13.85 -21.48 9.79
CA ALA A 168 14.53 -20.24 9.42
C ALA A 168 14.31 -19.87 7.96
N LEU A 169 14.43 -20.84 7.04
CA LEU A 169 14.19 -20.64 5.61
C LEU A 169 12.73 -20.21 5.32
N ARG A 170 11.76 -20.92 5.91
CA ARG A 170 10.33 -20.56 5.74
C ARG A 170 10.03 -19.16 6.27
N TRP A 171 10.55 -18.84 7.47
CA TRP A 171 10.38 -17.52 8.05
C TRP A 171 11.11 -16.44 7.26
N GLY A 172 12.34 -16.67 6.85
CA GLY A 172 13.12 -15.74 6.03
C GLY A 172 12.43 -15.40 4.73
N VAL A 173 11.94 -16.40 4.00
CA VAL A 173 11.20 -16.18 2.74
C VAL A 173 9.88 -15.46 2.98
N PHE A 174 9.07 -15.90 3.96
CA PHE A 174 7.76 -15.29 4.24
C PHE A 174 7.89 -13.82 4.62
N HIS A 175 8.77 -13.49 5.58
CA HIS A 175 8.93 -12.11 6.05
C HIS A 175 9.63 -11.22 5.03
N SER A 176 10.56 -11.76 4.22
CA SER A 176 11.19 -10.99 3.16
C SER A 176 10.17 -10.55 2.10
N VAL A 177 9.33 -11.46 1.62
CA VAL A 177 8.27 -11.16 0.66
C VAL A 177 7.23 -10.21 1.28
N SER A 178 6.79 -10.49 2.52
CA SER A 178 5.83 -9.66 3.22
C SER A 178 6.35 -8.22 3.43
N ALA A 179 7.61 -8.06 3.81
CA ALA A 179 8.23 -6.75 4.03
C ALA A 179 8.46 -5.99 2.71
N PHE A 180 9.00 -6.65 1.69
CA PHE A 180 9.22 -6.03 0.38
C PHE A 180 7.92 -5.58 -0.28
N CYS A 181 6.89 -6.41 -0.19
CA CYS A 181 5.56 -6.06 -0.67
C CYS A 181 4.83 -5.04 0.23
N ASN A 182 5.36 -4.65 1.37
CA ASN A 182 4.71 -3.79 2.36
C ASN A 182 3.39 -4.41 2.88
N ALA A 183 3.38 -5.71 3.19
CA ALA A 183 2.15 -6.43 3.52
C ALA A 183 1.89 -6.58 5.02
N GLY A 184 2.93 -6.52 5.86
CA GLY A 184 2.79 -6.57 7.32
C GLY A 184 2.34 -7.90 7.91
N PHE A 185 2.22 -8.95 7.11
CA PHE A 185 1.94 -10.29 7.60
C PHE A 185 3.20 -10.92 8.19
N ASP A 186 3.07 -11.52 9.34
CA ASP A 186 4.12 -12.28 9.99
C ASP A 186 3.66 -13.69 10.37
N VAL A 187 4.61 -14.56 10.68
CA VAL A 187 4.38 -15.93 11.16
C VAL A 187 5.13 -16.19 12.47
N PHE A 188 5.38 -15.14 13.25
CA PHE A 188 6.02 -15.23 14.57
C PHE A 188 5.06 -15.57 15.70
N GLY A 189 3.78 -15.71 15.43
CA GLY A 189 2.78 -16.14 16.41
C GLY A 189 3.07 -17.49 17.10
N VAL A 190 4.10 -18.21 16.65
CA VAL A 190 4.64 -19.39 17.35
C VAL A 190 5.38 -18.99 18.63
N LEU A 191 5.99 -17.81 18.67
CA LEU A 191 6.68 -17.27 19.85
C LEU A 191 5.67 -16.64 20.79
N GLU A 192 4.88 -15.70 20.25
CA GLU A 192 3.82 -15.02 20.98
C GLU A 192 2.72 -14.61 19.98
N PRO A 193 1.48 -15.15 20.11
CA PRO A 193 0.39 -14.86 19.19
C PRO A 193 0.06 -13.35 19.16
N GLY A 194 0.09 -12.75 17.96
CA GLY A 194 -0.24 -11.35 17.75
C GLY A 194 0.86 -10.35 18.11
N ALA A 195 2.02 -10.79 18.61
CA ALA A 195 3.11 -9.89 19.02
C ALA A 195 3.92 -9.30 17.86
N SER A 196 3.75 -9.79 16.64
CA SER A 196 4.50 -9.36 15.45
C SER A 196 6.02 -9.37 15.69
N LEU A 197 6.70 -8.21 15.62
CA LEU A 197 8.16 -8.10 15.81
C LEU A 197 8.56 -7.73 17.26
N ILE A 198 7.64 -7.68 18.20
CA ILE A 198 7.96 -7.38 19.61
C ILE A 198 9.05 -8.31 20.17
N PRO A 199 9.06 -9.64 19.88
CA PRO A 199 10.16 -10.51 20.34
C PRO A 199 11.54 -10.17 19.77
N PHE A 200 11.61 -9.34 18.71
CA PHE A 200 12.84 -8.96 18.01
C PHE A 200 13.22 -7.49 18.18
N GLN A 201 12.69 -6.80 19.20
CA GLN A 201 12.94 -5.36 19.46
C GLN A 201 14.43 -5.02 19.62
N SER A 202 15.22 -5.94 20.17
CA SER A 202 16.67 -5.78 20.38
C SER A 202 17.51 -6.46 19.29
N ASP A 203 16.89 -6.87 18.18
CA ASP A 203 17.60 -7.49 17.05
C ASP A 203 17.77 -6.53 15.87
N PRO A 204 18.93 -5.86 15.75
CA PRO A 204 19.15 -4.90 14.68
C PRO A 204 19.19 -5.54 13.29
N VAL A 205 19.57 -6.82 13.18
CA VAL A 205 19.64 -7.52 11.88
C VAL A 205 18.22 -7.72 11.34
N VAL A 206 17.29 -8.18 12.17
CA VAL A 206 15.89 -8.37 11.77
C VAL A 206 15.24 -7.04 11.42
N LEU A 207 15.30 -6.06 12.34
CA LEU A 207 14.61 -4.77 12.15
C LEU A 207 15.18 -3.97 10.97
N LEU A 208 16.49 -3.90 10.79
CA LEU A 208 17.10 -3.18 9.68
C LEU A 208 16.87 -3.87 8.34
N THR A 209 16.90 -5.22 8.30
CA THR A 209 16.63 -5.97 7.06
C THR A 209 15.20 -5.76 6.62
N LEU A 210 14.21 -5.96 7.52
CA LEU A 210 12.81 -5.73 7.21
C LEU A 210 12.55 -4.26 6.86
N GLY A 211 13.12 -3.32 7.63
CA GLY A 211 13.01 -1.90 7.35
C GLY A 211 13.56 -1.51 5.97
N ALA A 212 14.72 -2.05 5.59
CA ALA A 212 15.30 -1.80 4.27
C ALA A 212 14.42 -2.35 3.14
N LEU A 213 13.88 -3.58 3.29
CA LEU A 213 12.96 -4.18 2.33
C LEU A 213 11.70 -3.32 2.14
N VAL A 214 11.10 -2.84 3.23
CA VAL A 214 9.94 -1.96 3.23
C VAL A 214 10.23 -0.65 2.48
N VAL A 215 11.35 0.00 2.80
CA VAL A 215 11.73 1.27 2.15
C VAL A 215 11.99 1.05 0.66
N ILE A 216 12.74 0.02 0.28
CA ILE A 216 13.07 -0.31 -1.11
C ILE A 216 11.78 -0.59 -1.90
N GLY A 217 10.86 -1.42 -1.38
CA GLY A 217 9.57 -1.71 -1.99
C GLY A 217 8.70 -0.46 -2.14
N GLY A 218 8.71 0.42 -1.13
CA GLY A 218 7.92 1.67 -1.09
C GLY A 218 8.44 2.80 -1.98
N LEU A 219 9.71 2.77 -2.44
CA LEU A 219 10.28 3.81 -3.32
C LEU A 219 9.64 3.86 -4.71
N GLY A 220 9.19 2.70 -5.23
CA GLY A 220 8.59 2.58 -6.56
C GLY A 220 9.56 2.22 -7.68
N PHE A 221 9.03 1.43 -8.60
CA PHE A 221 9.82 0.79 -9.66
C PHE A 221 10.40 1.78 -10.68
N LEU A 222 9.72 2.93 -10.91
CA LEU A 222 10.24 4.00 -11.76
C LEU A 222 11.47 4.68 -11.15
N VAL A 223 11.51 4.79 -9.81
CA VAL A 223 12.67 5.32 -9.10
C VAL A 223 13.86 4.38 -9.23
N TRP A 224 13.62 3.05 -9.15
CA TRP A 224 14.69 2.06 -9.34
C TRP A 224 15.28 2.13 -10.74
N GLU A 225 14.42 2.23 -11.77
CA GLU A 225 14.89 2.35 -13.16
C GLU A 225 15.72 3.62 -13.36
N ASP A 226 15.25 4.76 -12.86
CA ASP A 226 15.94 6.04 -12.98
C ASP A 226 17.31 6.04 -12.26
N ILE A 227 17.37 5.45 -11.04
CA ILE A 227 18.63 5.32 -10.28
C ILE A 227 19.61 4.35 -10.99
N SER A 228 19.11 3.25 -11.55
CA SER A 228 19.96 2.27 -12.23
C SER A 228 20.58 2.80 -13.52
N GLN A 229 19.90 3.74 -14.20
CA GLN A 229 20.36 4.36 -15.43
C GLN A 229 21.22 5.61 -15.18
N LYS A 230 21.00 6.31 -14.06
CA LYS A 230 21.65 7.59 -13.76
C LYS A 230 22.30 7.53 -12.39
N HIS A 231 23.61 7.69 -12.36
CA HIS A 231 24.39 7.54 -11.13
C HIS A 231 24.54 8.83 -10.30
N ARG A 232 24.17 10.00 -10.87
CA ARG A 232 24.28 11.29 -10.17
C ARG A 232 22.90 11.82 -9.81
N PHE A 233 22.72 12.29 -8.58
CA PHE A 233 21.44 12.87 -8.09
C PHE A 233 20.94 14.03 -8.98
N ARG A 234 21.85 14.81 -9.56
CA ARG A 234 21.50 15.94 -10.45
C ARG A 234 20.89 15.51 -11.78
N ASP A 235 21.18 14.29 -12.24
CA ASP A 235 20.71 13.77 -13.52
C ASP A 235 19.37 13.03 -13.39
N LEU A 236 18.96 12.71 -12.13
CA LEU A 236 17.69 12.07 -11.85
C LEU A 236 16.51 12.95 -12.27
N THR A 237 15.40 12.33 -12.63
CA THR A 237 14.14 13.03 -12.94
C THR A 237 13.64 13.82 -11.73
N VAL A 238 12.87 14.88 -11.97
CA VAL A 238 12.24 15.67 -10.90
C VAL A 238 11.38 14.77 -10.00
N TYR A 239 10.67 13.80 -10.59
CA TYR A 239 9.88 12.81 -9.87
C TYR A 239 10.73 12.03 -8.87
N THR A 240 11.82 11.43 -9.31
CA THR A 240 12.72 10.63 -8.46
C THR A 240 13.33 11.45 -7.34
N ARG A 241 13.78 12.69 -7.63
CA ARG A 241 14.33 13.59 -6.59
C ARG A 241 13.28 13.94 -5.53
N LEU A 242 12.05 14.25 -5.94
CA LEU A 242 10.95 14.53 -5.02
C LEU A 242 10.65 13.31 -4.15
N VAL A 243 10.56 12.11 -4.74
CA VAL A 243 10.32 10.87 -3.99
C VAL A 243 11.42 10.62 -2.95
N LEU A 244 12.70 10.69 -3.35
CA LEU A 244 13.81 10.41 -2.44
C LEU A 244 13.88 11.40 -1.27
N LEU A 245 13.79 12.72 -1.56
CA LEU A 245 13.85 13.75 -0.53
C LEU A 245 12.65 13.70 0.41
N THR A 246 11.45 13.50 -0.13
CA THR A 246 10.25 13.42 0.71
C THR A 246 10.24 12.14 1.54
N THR A 247 10.67 11.00 0.98
CA THR A 247 10.81 9.75 1.73
C THR A 247 11.79 9.92 2.89
N LEU A 248 12.97 10.46 2.62
CA LEU A 248 13.96 10.71 3.68
C LEU A 248 13.43 11.68 4.73
N GLY A 249 12.80 12.79 4.31
CA GLY A 249 12.23 13.78 5.22
C GLY A 249 11.14 13.18 6.13
N LEU A 250 10.23 12.37 5.57
CA LEU A 250 9.18 11.72 6.34
C LEU A 250 9.75 10.66 7.31
N LEU A 251 10.75 9.88 6.89
CA LEU A 251 11.40 8.91 7.77
C LEU A 251 12.12 9.59 8.94
N LEU A 252 12.86 10.66 8.68
CA LEU A 252 13.55 11.42 9.73
C LEU A 252 12.56 12.10 10.68
N THR A 253 11.52 12.73 10.14
CA THR A 253 10.48 13.38 10.94
C THR A 253 9.73 12.37 11.82
N GLY A 254 9.32 11.24 11.24
CA GLY A 254 8.65 10.19 11.99
C GLY A 254 9.55 9.58 13.07
N TRP A 255 10.83 9.35 12.77
CA TRP A 255 11.81 8.87 13.74
C TRP A 255 11.97 9.81 14.92
N VAL A 256 12.25 11.09 14.63
CA VAL A 256 12.42 12.11 15.68
C VAL A 256 11.17 12.25 16.53
N LEU A 257 9.98 12.35 15.91
CA LEU A 257 8.72 12.49 16.63
C LEU A 257 8.40 11.26 17.48
N THR A 258 8.61 10.04 16.97
CA THR A 258 8.43 8.82 17.78
C THR A 258 9.37 8.80 18.98
N CYS A 259 10.66 9.09 18.77
CA CYS A 259 11.61 9.16 19.88
C CYS A 259 11.23 10.23 20.91
N LEU A 260 10.80 11.41 20.48
CA LEU A 260 10.42 12.50 21.41
C LEU A 260 9.16 12.17 22.23
N LEU A 261 8.15 11.55 21.60
CA LEU A 261 6.86 11.32 22.24
C LEU A 261 6.83 10.05 23.10
N GLU A 262 7.59 9.02 22.71
CA GLU A 262 7.58 7.71 23.37
C GLU A 262 8.82 7.45 24.26
N TRP A 263 9.79 8.37 24.30
CA TRP A 263 11.08 8.17 24.99
C TRP A 263 10.96 7.72 26.45
N ASN A 264 9.99 8.29 27.16
CA ASN A 264 9.75 8.04 28.58
C ASN A 264 8.52 7.14 28.82
N ASN A 265 7.85 6.66 27.76
CA ASN A 265 6.70 5.78 27.91
C ASN A 265 7.19 4.37 28.31
N PRO A 266 6.94 3.91 29.55
CA PRO A 266 7.46 2.63 30.03
C PRO A 266 6.88 1.42 29.29
N ALA A 267 5.72 1.57 28.67
CA ALA A 267 5.06 0.52 27.90
C ALA A 267 5.62 0.36 26.46
N THR A 268 6.42 1.32 25.98
CA THR A 268 7.02 1.31 24.64
C THR A 268 8.54 1.46 24.73
N LEU A 269 9.07 2.66 24.46
CA LEU A 269 10.51 2.89 24.42
C LEU A 269 11.15 3.04 25.83
N GLY A 270 10.38 3.44 26.84
CA GLY A 270 10.92 3.87 28.14
C GLY A 270 11.81 2.83 28.84
N SER A 271 11.46 1.55 28.75
CA SER A 271 12.18 0.43 29.36
C SER A 271 13.41 -0.06 28.56
N MET A 272 13.58 0.41 27.31
CA MET A 272 14.62 -0.06 26.40
C MET A 272 15.96 0.63 26.61
N SER A 273 17.06 0.01 26.18
CA SER A 273 18.37 0.63 26.07
C SER A 273 18.36 1.78 25.04
N VAL A 274 19.26 2.75 25.16
CA VAL A 274 19.32 3.89 24.22
C VAL A 274 19.48 3.44 22.76
N PRO A 275 20.36 2.48 22.41
CA PRO A 275 20.44 1.94 21.05
C PRO A 275 19.12 1.34 20.57
N ASP A 276 18.44 0.56 21.42
CA ASP A 276 17.16 -0.06 21.07
C ASP A 276 16.04 0.98 20.91
N LYS A 277 16.02 2.04 21.72
CA LYS A 277 15.09 3.18 21.55
C LYS A 277 15.23 3.82 20.18
N LEU A 278 16.47 4.09 19.75
CA LEU A 278 16.74 4.69 18.46
C LEU A 278 16.38 3.74 17.31
N LEU A 279 16.70 2.46 17.44
CA LEU A 279 16.40 1.44 16.44
C LEU A 279 14.87 1.24 16.28
N ASN A 280 14.14 1.06 17.38
CA ASN A 280 12.70 0.88 17.35
C ASN A 280 11.96 2.16 16.93
N GLY A 281 12.44 3.34 17.32
CA GLY A 281 11.91 4.62 16.84
C GLY A 281 12.06 4.77 15.33
N LEU A 282 13.22 4.39 14.76
CA LEU A 282 13.45 4.37 13.32
C LEU A 282 12.53 3.37 12.63
N PHE A 283 12.43 2.15 13.18
CA PHE A 283 11.57 1.11 12.62
C PHE A 283 10.09 1.52 12.66
N GLN A 284 9.63 2.16 13.75
CA GLN A 284 8.28 2.71 13.85
C GLN A 284 8.01 3.72 12.73
N SER A 285 8.95 4.64 12.47
CA SER A 285 8.82 5.58 11.34
C SER A 285 8.72 4.89 9.98
N ILE A 286 9.47 3.81 9.79
CA ILE A 286 9.43 3.01 8.55
C ILE A 286 8.09 2.28 8.42
N THR A 287 7.64 1.60 9.47
CA THR A 287 6.44 0.77 9.42
C THR A 287 5.16 1.57 9.23
N LEU A 288 5.09 2.79 9.77
CA LEU A 288 3.97 3.72 9.55
C LEU A 288 3.75 4.06 8.08
N ARG A 289 4.75 3.86 7.21
CA ARG A 289 4.66 4.07 5.78
C ARG A 289 4.24 2.81 5.03
N THR A 290 3.11 2.27 5.44
CA THR A 290 2.41 1.13 4.84
C THR A 290 3.16 -0.20 4.90
N ALA A 291 3.86 -0.50 6.02
CA ALA A 291 4.55 -1.78 6.18
C ALA A 291 3.80 -2.78 7.07
N GLY A 292 3.17 -2.32 8.15
CA GLY A 292 2.28 -3.13 9.00
C GLY A 292 2.94 -3.98 10.06
N PHE A 293 4.28 -4.06 10.11
CA PHE A 293 4.98 -4.78 11.17
C PHE A 293 5.07 -3.95 12.45
N ALA A 294 4.69 -4.52 13.58
CA ALA A 294 4.73 -3.85 14.87
C ALA A 294 5.92 -4.33 15.72
N ALA A 295 6.95 -3.48 15.88
CA ALA A 295 8.01 -3.68 16.86
C ALA A 295 7.67 -3.03 18.21
N LEU A 296 6.73 -2.09 18.23
CA LEU A 296 6.13 -1.49 19.42
C LEU A 296 4.64 -1.83 19.44
N ASP A 297 4.08 -2.08 20.61
CA ASP A 297 2.65 -2.26 20.77
C ASP A 297 1.92 -0.92 20.54
N GLN A 298 1.14 -0.86 19.46
CA GLN A 298 0.43 0.35 19.04
C GLN A 298 -0.74 0.70 19.98
N ALA A 299 -1.25 -0.26 20.76
CA ALA A 299 -2.34 -0.05 21.68
C ALA A 299 -1.92 0.85 22.85
N VAL A 300 -0.65 0.74 23.29
CA VAL A 300 -0.11 1.45 24.46
C VAL A 300 0.73 2.69 24.12
N LEU A 301 0.74 3.10 22.85
CA LEU A 301 1.33 4.37 22.44
C LEU A 301 0.63 5.54 23.15
N THR A 302 1.39 6.60 23.42
CA THR A 302 0.82 7.85 23.95
C THR A 302 -0.25 8.40 23.00
N PRO A 303 -1.25 9.16 23.47
CA PRO A 303 -2.24 9.78 22.58
C PRO A 303 -1.60 10.64 21.48
N ALA A 304 -0.52 11.35 21.80
CA ALA A 304 0.25 12.12 20.83
C ALA A 304 0.98 11.23 19.83
N GLY A 305 1.54 10.09 20.27
CA GLY A 305 2.16 9.08 19.42
C GLY A 305 1.16 8.45 18.45
N LYS A 306 -0.06 8.11 18.91
CA LYS A 306 -1.16 7.64 18.07
C LYS A 306 -1.56 8.69 17.02
N ALA A 307 -1.68 9.97 17.41
CA ALA A 307 -2.06 11.05 16.49
C ALA A 307 -1.01 11.25 15.39
N VAL A 308 0.28 11.26 15.74
CA VAL A 308 1.38 11.33 14.75
C VAL A 308 1.38 10.10 13.86
N SER A 309 1.15 8.91 14.41
CA SER A 309 1.03 7.67 13.63
C SER A 309 -0.11 7.74 12.61
N ILE A 310 -1.29 8.22 12.99
CA ILE A 310 -2.43 8.43 12.10
C ILE A 310 -2.07 9.37 10.94
N MET A 311 -1.38 10.49 11.22
CA MET A 311 -0.95 11.44 10.18
C MET A 311 0.04 10.82 9.21
N LEU A 312 1.03 10.07 9.71
CA LEU A 312 2.05 9.44 8.88
C LEU A 312 1.50 8.26 8.06
N MET A 313 0.58 7.48 8.62
CA MET A 313 -0.10 6.37 7.94
C MET A 313 -0.93 6.83 6.73
N LEU A 314 -1.48 8.05 6.74
CA LEU A 314 -2.15 8.60 5.57
C LEU A 314 -1.19 8.79 4.39
N ILE A 315 0.12 9.01 4.66
CA ILE A 315 1.14 9.29 3.65
C ILE A 315 1.89 7.99 3.34
N GLY A 316 1.44 7.29 2.31
CA GLY A 316 2.02 6.01 1.88
C GLY A 316 3.31 6.16 1.07
N GLY A 317 3.61 5.13 0.25
CA GLY A 317 4.77 5.14 -0.64
C GLY A 317 4.56 5.91 -1.93
N SER A 318 5.51 5.77 -2.86
CA SER A 318 5.44 6.47 -4.15
C SER A 318 4.52 5.77 -5.16
N SER A 319 4.16 6.47 -6.23
CA SER A 319 3.39 5.87 -7.32
C SER A 319 4.21 4.77 -8.01
N GLY A 320 3.56 3.66 -8.35
CA GLY A 320 4.24 2.50 -8.93
C GLY A 320 5.14 1.76 -7.94
N SER A 321 4.79 1.77 -6.64
CA SER A 321 5.42 0.99 -5.58
C SER A 321 4.48 -0.11 -5.07
N THR A 322 5.00 -0.92 -4.17
CA THR A 322 4.22 -1.93 -3.42
C THR A 322 3.25 -1.31 -2.41
N ALA A 323 3.53 -0.09 -1.93
CA ALA A 323 2.77 0.63 -0.92
C ALA A 323 1.45 1.23 -1.45
N GLY A 324 0.43 1.31 -0.58
CA GLY A 324 -0.85 1.97 -0.88
C GLY A 324 -0.95 3.42 -0.38
N GLY A 325 -2.14 3.85 0.04
CA GLY A 325 -2.39 5.17 0.64
C GLY A 325 -2.18 6.36 -0.29
N LEU A 326 -2.12 7.58 0.32
CA LEU A 326 -1.79 8.82 -0.37
C LEU A 326 -0.34 8.79 -0.82
N LYS A 327 -0.11 8.95 -2.12
CA LYS A 327 1.25 8.82 -2.67
C LYS A 327 2.18 9.94 -2.20
N THR A 328 3.45 9.61 -1.96
CA THR A 328 4.50 10.56 -1.52
C THR A 328 4.53 11.83 -2.39
N VAL A 329 4.40 11.66 -3.72
CA VAL A 329 4.40 12.81 -4.65
C VAL A 329 3.15 13.66 -4.48
N THR A 330 1.98 13.06 -4.23
CA THR A 330 0.74 13.80 -3.95
C THR A 330 0.92 14.67 -2.70
N PHE A 331 1.49 14.11 -1.64
CA PHE A 331 1.78 14.86 -0.41
C PHE A 331 2.74 16.03 -0.65
N VAL A 332 3.88 15.80 -1.31
CA VAL A 332 4.85 16.88 -1.54
C VAL A 332 4.31 17.98 -2.46
N VAL A 333 3.47 17.64 -3.43
CA VAL A 333 2.79 18.64 -4.30
C VAL A 333 1.89 19.54 -3.46
N LEU A 334 1.16 19.00 -2.48
CA LEU A 334 0.35 19.80 -1.55
C LEU A 334 1.20 20.72 -0.68
N VAL A 335 2.29 20.22 -0.13
CA VAL A 335 3.24 21.04 0.67
C VAL A 335 3.80 22.17 -0.19
N LEU A 336 4.24 21.89 -1.41
CA LEU A 336 4.76 22.90 -2.35
C LEU A 336 3.68 23.91 -2.75
N PHE A 337 2.42 23.46 -2.91
CA PHE A 337 1.29 24.36 -3.19
C PHE A 337 1.06 25.33 -2.04
N ILE A 338 0.97 24.84 -0.80
CA ILE A 338 0.80 25.69 0.39
C ILE A 338 1.95 26.69 0.51
N LEU A 339 3.20 26.24 0.37
CA LEU A 339 4.37 27.10 0.43
C LEU A 339 4.41 28.15 -0.71
N SER A 340 3.95 27.78 -1.92
CA SER A 340 3.88 28.71 -3.04
C SER A 340 2.83 29.79 -2.78
N ARG A 341 1.65 29.41 -2.28
CA ARG A 341 0.58 30.37 -1.96
C ARG A 341 0.97 31.29 -0.81
N ALA A 342 1.57 30.75 0.26
CA ALA A 342 2.08 31.54 1.38
C ALA A 342 3.14 32.56 0.95
N ARG A 343 3.86 32.30 -0.15
CA ARG A 343 4.85 33.22 -0.74
C ARG A 343 4.27 34.12 -1.84
N GLY A 344 2.96 34.16 -2.04
CA GLY A 344 2.27 34.97 -3.06
C GLY A 344 2.53 34.53 -4.50
N LYS A 345 3.03 33.28 -4.72
CA LYS A 345 3.28 32.77 -6.07
C LYS A 345 2.03 32.11 -6.66
N SER A 346 1.77 32.37 -7.93
CA SER A 346 0.65 31.75 -8.65
C SER A 346 0.94 30.29 -9.07
N ASN A 347 2.20 29.98 -9.37
CA ASN A 347 2.62 28.67 -9.89
C ASN A 347 3.34 27.84 -8.83
N VAL A 348 3.08 26.53 -8.83
CA VAL A 348 3.80 25.55 -8.01
C VAL A 348 5.02 25.07 -8.79
N CYS A 349 6.20 25.25 -8.23
CA CYS A 349 7.47 24.88 -8.87
C CYS A 349 8.29 23.94 -8.02
N ALA A 350 8.95 22.97 -8.66
CA ALA A 350 9.94 22.08 -8.08
C ALA A 350 11.18 21.99 -8.99
N PHE A 351 12.37 22.16 -8.46
CA PHE A 351 13.65 22.08 -9.21
C PHE A 351 13.65 22.89 -10.53
N LYS A 352 13.16 24.13 -10.48
CA LYS A 352 13.02 25.04 -11.64
C LYS A 352 12.06 24.56 -12.74
N ARG A 353 11.13 23.65 -12.41
CA ARG A 353 10.06 23.22 -13.30
C ARG A 353 8.69 23.47 -12.67
N THR A 354 7.75 23.94 -13.46
CA THR A 354 6.36 24.19 -13.03
C THR A 354 5.55 22.91 -13.06
N ILE A 355 4.80 22.64 -11.99
CA ILE A 355 3.85 21.53 -11.89
C ILE A 355 2.53 21.98 -12.51
N PRO A 356 1.93 21.24 -13.46
CA PRO A 356 0.66 21.57 -14.07
C PRO A 356 -0.45 21.75 -13.02
N GLN A 357 -1.31 22.76 -13.21
CA GLN A 357 -2.39 23.05 -12.26
C GLN A 357 -3.37 21.87 -12.11
N GLU A 358 -3.63 21.12 -13.19
CA GLU A 358 -4.45 19.91 -13.15
C GLU A 358 -3.90 18.87 -12.15
N GLN A 359 -2.58 18.67 -12.12
CA GLN A 359 -1.96 17.75 -11.16
C GLN A 359 -2.09 18.23 -9.71
N VAL A 360 -2.01 19.54 -9.48
CA VAL A 360 -2.22 20.15 -8.16
C VAL A 360 -3.67 19.95 -7.71
N MET A 361 -4.64 20.21 -8.57
CA MET A 361 -6.07 19.99 -8.28
C MET A 361 -6.38 18.53 -8.00
N ASN A 362 -5.82 17.61 -8.79
CA ASN A 362 -5.96 16.17 -8.55
C ASN A 362 -5.37 15.76 -7.19
N ALA A 363 -4.21 16.31 -6.82
CA ALA A 363 -3.58 16.05 -5.53
C ALA A 363 -4.47 16.53 -4.36
N MET A 364 -5.05 17.73 -4.46
CA MET A 364 -5.99 18.28 -3.47
C MET A 364 -7.25 17.41 -3.33
N THR A 365 -7.83 16.98 -4.46
CA THR A 365 -9.03 16.14 -4.49
C THR A 365 -8.77 14.79 -3.79
N ILE A 366 -7.65 14.13 -4.11
CA ILE A 366 -7.30 12.84 -3.49
C ILE A 366 -7.12 13.02 -1.98
N ALA A 367 -6.35 14.03 -1.55
CA ALA A 367 -6.06 14.23 -0.14
C ALA A 367 -7.33 14.54 0.66
N LEU A 368 -8.18 15.45 0.16
CA LEU A 368 -9.45 15.77 0.80
C LEU A 368 -10.35 14.53 0.92
N LEU A 369 -10.47 13.75 -0.16
CA LEU A 369 -11.28 12.54 -0.16
C LEU A 369 -10.76 11.48 0.83
N MET A 370 -9.43 11.30 0.92
CA MET A 370 -8.82 10.39 1.90
C MET A 370 -9.10 10.83 3.34
N ILE A 371 -8.99 12.13 3.64
CA ILE A 371 -9.30 12.68 4.97
C ILE A 371 -10.77 12.48 5.32
N VAL A 372 -11.68 12.80 4.40
CA VAL A 372 -13.13 12.64 4.60
C VAL A 372 -13.49 11.16 4.84
N LEU A 373 -12.96 10.23 4.02
CA LEU A 373 -13.19 8.81 4.20
C LEU A 373 -12.60 8.30 5.54
N ALA A 374 -11.42 8.75 5.94
CA ALA A 374 -10.84 8.39 7.22
C ALA A 374 -11.72 8.82 8.39
N MET A 375 -12.24 10.06 8.37
CA MET A 375 -13.15 10.59 9.40
C MET A 375 -14.49 9.82 9.43
N ILE A 376 -15.09 9.58 8.27
CA ILE A 376 -16.33 8.77 8.18
C ILE A 376 -16.09 7.38 8.75
N GLY A 377 -14.95 6.75 8.40
CA GLY A 377 -14.58 5.42 8.89
C GLY A 377 -14.39 5.39 10.40
N GLY A 378 -13.66 6.35 10.96
CA GLY A 378 -13.45 6.46 12.41
C GLY A 378 -14.76 6.64 13.18
N ILE A 379 -15.66 7.52 12.69
CA ILE A 379 -16.99 7.73 13.29
C ILE A 379 -17.82 6.43 13.20
N PHE A 380 -17.87 5.79 12.03
CA PHE A 380 -18.67 4.59 11.83
C PHE A 380 -18.19 3.42 12.70
N ILE A 381 -16.86 3.19 12.76
CA ILE A 381 -16.28 2.12 13.58
C ILE A 381 -16.54 2.39 15.08
N SER A 382 -16.35 3.63 15.55
CA SER A 382 -16.59 4.00 16.93
C SER A 382 -18.08 3.88 17.31
N ALA A 383 -18.99 4.15 16.37
CA ALA A 383 -20.43 4.02 16.61
C ALA A 383 -20.93 2.56 16.61
N THR A 384 -20.25 1.66 15.91
CA THR A 384 -20.69 0.27 15.72
C THR A 384 -19.90 -0.77 16.50
N SER A 385 -18.77 -0.38 17.08
CA SER A 385 -17.88 -1.26 17.85
C SER A 385 -17.55 -0.65 19.20
N PRO A 386 -17.28 -1.44 20.26
CA PRO A 386 -16.97 -0.93 21.59
C PRO A 386 -15.52 -0.39 21.68
N ILE A 387 -15.19 0.59 20.83
CA ILE A 387 -13.83 1.10 20.64
C ILE A 387 -13.85 2.63 20.70
N GLY A 388 -12.87 3.23 21.38
CA GLY A 388 -12.71 4.68 21.44
C GLY A 388 -12.44 5.29 20.07
N PHE A 389 -12.85 6.54 19.85
CA PHE A 389 -12.75 7.21 18.55
C PHE A 389 -11.31 7.26 18.00
N THR A 390 -10.30 7.48 18.86
CA THR A 390 -8.89 7.53 18.44
C THR A 390 -8.43 6.20 17.85
N ASP A 391 -8.77 5.07 18.50
CA ASP A 391 -8.40 3.73 18.03
C ASP A 391 -9.24 3.35 16.81
N ALA A 392 -10.52 3.73 16.76
CA ALA A 392 -11.37 3.56 15.59
C ALA A 392 -10.83 4.34 14.36
N LEU A 393 -10.37 5.56 14.56
CA LEU A 393 -9.73 6.36 13.50
C LEU A 393 -8.39 5.75 13.07
N TYR A 394 -7.62 5.21 14.03
CA TYR A 394 -6.36 4.51 13.75
C TYR A 394 -6.61 3.30 12.82
N GLU A 395 -7.59 2.44 13.14
CA GLU A 395 -7.99 1.29 12.31
C GLU A 395 -8.48 1.73 10.92
N ALA A 396 -9.33 2.76 10.85
CA ALA A 396 -9.85 3.29 9.58
C ALA A 396 -8.72 3.80 8.67
N VAL A 397 -7.80 4.57 9.24
CA VAL A 397 -6.65 5.12 8.51
C VAL A 397 -5.67 4.02 8.12
N SER A 398 -5.40 3.06 9.00
CA SER A 398 -4.56 1.91 8.70
C SER A 398 -5.11 1.10 7.53
N ALA A 399 -6.43 0.85 7.50
CA ALA A 399 -7.08 0.15 6.40
C ALA A 399 -7.04 0.96 5.09
N LEU A 400 -7.42 2.25 5.14
CA LEU A 400 -7.49 3.12 3.98
C LEU A 400 -6.10 3.46 3.41
N GLY A 401 -5.10 3.60 4.30
CA GLY A 401 -3.69 3.75 3.96
C GLY A 401 -3.04 2.46 3.51
N THR A 402 -3.69 1.30 3.70
CA THR A 402 -3.13 -0.06 3.56
C THR A 402 -1.83 -0.22 4.36
N VAL A 403 -1.87 0.15 5.64
CA VAL A 403 -0.69 0.16 6.53
C VAL A 403 -0.54 -1.16 7.28
N GLY A 404 -1.63 -1.65 7.90
CA GLY A 404 -1.66 -2.93 8.60
C GLY A 404 -1.40 -2.87 10.11
N LEU A 405 -1.01 -1.73 10.63
CA LEU A 405 -0.89 -1.54 12.08
C LEU A 405 -2.28 -1.45 12.73
N THR A 406 -2.42 -2.05 13.89
CA THR A 406 -3.65 -2.02 14.69
C THR A 406 -3.37 -1.51 16.09
N ALA A 407 -4.27 -0.70 16.63
CA ALA A 407 -4.26 -0.32 18.03
C ALA A 407 -4.84 -1.42 18.96
N GLY A 408 -4.77 -2.69 18.52
CA GLY A 408 -5.34 -3.83 19.24
C GLY A 408 -6.84 -4.03 19.00
N ALA A 409 -7.44 -3.20 18.15
CA ALA A 409 -8.89 -3.12 18.01
C ALA A 409 -9.46 -4.01 16.89
N THR A 410 -8.65 -4.49 15.93
CA THR A 410 -9.12 -5.23 14.76
C THR A 410 -9.92 -6.48 15.12
N GLY A 411 -9.50 -7.24 16.14
CA GLY A 411 -10.19 -8.45 16.59
C GLY A 411 -11.56 -8.21 17.25
N SER A 412 -11.77 -7.01 17.81
CA SER A 412 -13.01 -6.62 18.49
C SER A 412 -14.01 -5.84 17.61
N LEU A 413 -13.68 -5.66 16.32
CA LEU A 413 -14.54 -4.97 15.36
C LEU A 413 -15.88 -5.70 15.15
N SER A 414 -16.97 -4.94 15.16
CA SER A 414 -18.29 -5.46 14.76
C SER A 414 -18.30 -5.91 13.28
N VAL A 415 -19.26 -6.75 12.92
CA VAL A 415 -19.38 -7.23 11.53
C VAL A 415 -19.51 -6.10 10.52
N PRO A 416 -20.34 -5.05 10.75
CA PRO A 416 -20.39 -3.90 9.84
C PRO A 416 -19.04 -3.17 9.71
N ALA A 417 -18.31 -3.01 10.83
CA ALA A 417 -16.99 -2.40 10.83
C ALA A 417 -15.96 -3.22 10.03
N GLN A 418 -15.98 -4.56 10.16
CA GLN A 418 -15.12 -5.44 9.35
C GLN A 418 -15.39 -5.30 7.85
N ILE A 419 -16.67 -5.18 7.44
CA ILE A 419 -17.03 -4.96 6.03
C ILE A 419 -16.51 -3.61 5.54
N LEU A 420 -16.64 -2.55 6.36
CA LEU A 420 -16.07 -1.23 6.02
C LEU A 420 -14.55 -1.30 5.84
N ILE A 421 -13.84 -1.99 6.75
CA ILE A 421 -12.38 -2.17 6.66
C ILE A 421 -12.00 -2.93 5.38
N ILE A 422 -12.72 -3.99 4.99
CA ILE A 422 -12.53 -4.68 3.71
C ILE A 422 -12.63 -3.71 2.54
N LEU A 423 -13.66 -2.85 2.51
CA LEU A 423 -13.82 -1.84 1.47
C LEU A 423 -12.70 -0.82 1.48
N TYR A 424 -12.26 -0.36 2.66
CA TYR A 424 -11.17 0.62 2.79
C TYR A 424 -9.82 0.06 2.34
N MET A 425 -9.48 -1.18 2.69
CA MET A 425 -8.29 -1.85 2.18
C MET A 425 -8.30 -1.94 0.64
N PHE A 426 -9.45 -2.28 0.07
CA PHE A 426 -9.62 -2.35 -1.39
C PHE A 426 -9.47 -0.97 -2.04
N PHE A 427 -10.11 0.08 -1.49
CA PHE A 427 -10.00 1.45 -2.01
C PHE A 427 -8.59 2.01 -1.89
N GLY A 428 -7.92 1.75 -0.78
CA GLY A 428 -6.53 2.17 -0.55
C GLY A 428 -5.56 1.57 -1.57
N ARG A 429 -5.78 0.31 -1.94
CA ARG A 429 -4.90 -0.40 -2.89
C ARG A 429 -5.17 -0.04 -4.34
N VAL A 430 -6.41 -0.12 -4.79
CA VAL A 430 -6.79 0.15 -6.18
C VAL A 430 -6.67 1.64 -6.51
N GLY A 431 -6.81 2.50 -5.51
CA GLY A 431 -6.79 3.95 -5.62
C GLY A 431 -8.19 4.52 -5.81
N VAL A 432 -8.53 5.45 -4.94
CA VAL A 432 -9.87 6.05 -4.89
C VAL A 432 -10.23 6.75 -6.20
N LEU A 433 -9.27 7.44 -6.84
CA LEU A 433 -9.47 8.06 -8.16
C LEU A 433 -9.71 7.04 -9.28
N THR A 434 -8.99 5.91 -9.25
CA THR A 434 -9.15 4.86 -10.25
C THR A 434 -10.57 4.29 -10.22
N ILE A 435 -11.11 4.08 -9.01
CA ILE A 435 -12.49 3.62 -8.81
C ILE A 435 -13.48 4.69 -9.26
N SER A 436 -13.29 5.95 -8.85
CA SER A 436 -14.15 7.07 -9.24
C SER A 436 -14.19 7.23 -10.77
N LEU A 437 -13.04 7.29 -11.44
CA LEU A 437 -12.95 7.39 -12.89
C LEU A 437 -13.48 6.13 -13.60
N GLY A 438 -13.31 4.95 -13.00
CA GLY A 438 -13.80 3.70 -13.56
C GLY A 438 -15.31 3.55 -13.57
N PHE A 439 -15.99 4.01 -12.52
CA PHE A 439 -17.42 3.77 -12.29
C PHE A 439 -18.27 5.03 -12.34
N LEU A 440 -17.78 6.19 -11.86
CA LEU A 440 -18.54 7.42 -11.78
C LEU A 440 -18.38 8.30 -13.03
N ALA A 441 -17.23 8.26 -13.69
CA ALA A 441 -17.04 8.91 -14.99
C ALA A 441 -17.73 8.10 -16.10
N GLY A 442 -19.06 7.98 -16.03
CA GLY A 442 -19.86 7.64 -17.17
C GLY A 442 -19.77 8.78 -18.17
N ASN A 443 -19.35 8.49 -19.43
CA ASN A 443 -19.22 9.42 -20.54
C ASN A 443 -18.73 10.81 -20.06
N ARG A 444 -17.46 11.13 -20.28
CA ARG A 444 -17.06 12.55 -20.31
C ARG A 444 -17.99 13.23 -21.31
N ALA A 445 -19.07 13.83 -20.82
CA ALA A 445 -19.76 14.85 -21.56
C ALA A 445 -18.68 15.90 -21.79
N GLU A 446 -18.26 16.09 -23.04
CA GLU A 446 -17.52 17.29 -23.39
C GLU A 446 -18.34 18.43 -22.79
N GLU A 447 -17.75 19.23 -21.90
CA GLU A 447 -18.38 20.46 -21.42
C GLU A 447 -18.62 21.33 -22.65
N ARG A 448 -19.82 21.20 -23.21
CA ARG A 448 -20.22 21.94 -24.39
C ARG A 448 -20.49 23.43 -24.09
N PHE A 449 -20.57 23.78 -22.81
CA PHE A 449 -20.86 25.11 -22.32
C PHE A 449 -19.97 25.45 -21.12
N ARG A 450 -19.38 26.64 -21.13
CA ARG A 450 -18.82 27.27 -19.93
C ARG A 450 -19.87 28.22 -19.37
N TYR A 451 -20.20 28.04 -18.09
CA TYR A 451 -21.04 29.04 -17.39
C TYR A 451 -20.23 30.31 -17.12
N ALA A 452 -20.92 31.43 -16.95
CA ALA A 452 -20.29 32.68 -16.55
C ALA A 452 -19.63 32.53 -15.18
N GLU A 453 -18.42 33.08 -15.04
CA GLU A 453 -17.68 33.09 -13.77
C GLU A 453 -18.37 34.03 -12.77
N THR A 454 -18.42 33.64 -11.51
CA THR A 454 -18.89 34.46 -10.40
C THR A 454 -17.82 34.56 -9.33
N ASN A 455 -17.73 35.74 -8.70
CA ASN A 455 -16.81 35.94 -7.58
C ASN A 455 -17.47 35.51 -6.27
N LEU A 456 -16.84 34.59 -5.57
CA LEU A 456 -17.21 34.16 -4.22
C LEU A 456 -16.22 34.76 -3.23
N LEU A 457 -16.72 35.25 -2.10
CA LEU A 457 -15.87 35.62 -0.95
C LEU A 457 -15.37 34.32 -0.31
N ILE A 458 -14.10 34.02 -0.53
CA ILE A 458 -13.40 32.92 0.11
C ILE A 458 -12.49 33.53 1.16
N GLY A 459 -12.70 33.20 2.45
CA GLY A 459 -12.02 33.76 3.62
C GLY A 459 -10.50 33.69 3.60
#